data_1339237a2e75923822d679282db188b6
#
_entry.id   1339237a2e75923822d679282db188b6
#
_cell.length_a   1.000
_cell.length_b   1.000
_cell.length_c   1.000
_cell.angle_alpha   90.00
_cell.angle_beta   90.00
_cell.angle_gamma   90.00
#
_symmetry.space_group_name_H-M   'P 1'
#
loop_
_entity.id
_entity.type
_entity.pdbx_description
1 polymer ?
#
loop_
_entity_poly.entity_id
_entity_poly.type
_entity_poly.pdbx_seq_one_letter_code
_entity_poly.pdbx_strand_id
1 'polypeptide(L)'
;MIPFLMTGLALFGQADRPLPAEAAAKNLVVPKGMKATLFASEPMVSQPMALTTDARGRVWVVENFSYPKWITDGSKGKDRVIILEDTDGDGKADKRTVFADGLTNVSGIALGAGGVWLAATPNLSFIPDADGDDKPDGPLKVVLDGWDLKAKHNVVSSLRFGPDGWLWGCNGILGNASIGAPGAPLEKRVKFNCGAWRFDPKTSAFEVVAHGTTNPW
;
A
#
# COMPACT_ATOMS: atom_id res chain seq x y z
N MET A 1 13.97 15.62 66.78
CA MET A 1 12.99 14.99 65.87
C MET A 1 13.16 15.68 64.52
N ILE A 2 13.96 15.10 63.64
CA ILE A 2 14.29 15.68 62.33
C ILE A 2 13.43 14.94 61.31
N PRO A 3 12.62 15.60 60.46
CA PRO A 3 11.85 14.92 59.41
C PRO A 3 12.73 14.58 58.24
N PHE A 4 12.82 13.29 57.91
CA PHE A 4 13.46 12.75 56.72
C PHE A 4 12.57 13.05 55.51
N LEU A 5 13.02 13.96 54.64
CA LEU A 5 12.34 14.26 53.40
C LEU A 5 12.84 13.21 52.38
N MET A 6 12.00 12.18 52.11
CA MET A 6 12.20 11.25 50.99
C MET A 6 11.86 11.97 49.70
N THR A 7 12.87 12.45 48.99
CA THR A 7 12.71 12.82 47.56
C THR A 7 12.68 11.54 46.73
N GLY A 8 11.48 11.07 46.47
CA GLY A 8 11.23 10.02 45.46
C GLY A 8 11.58 10.57 44.09
N LEU A 9 12.73 10.16 43.54
CA LEU A 9 13.06 10.37 42.15
C LEU A 9 12.17 9.44 41.32
N ALA A 10 11.08 9.97 40.79
CA ALA A 10 10.29 9.26 39.82
C ALA A 10 11.14 9.08 38.56
N LEU A 11 11.70 7.90 38.38
CA LEU A 11 12.21 7.42 37.08
C LEU A 11 10.99 7.31 36.15
N PHE A 12 10.59 8.41 35.55
CA PHE A 12 9.75 8.33 34.34
C PHE A 12 10.61 7.62 33.31
N GLY A 13 10.25 6.38 32.98
CA GLY A 13 10.82 5.65 31.88
C GLY A 13 10.81 6.57 30.67
N GLN A 14 11.94 6.69 30.00
CA GLN A 14 12.01 7.36 28.72
C GLN A 14 10.95 6.71 27.83
N ALA A 15 9.88 7.44 27.54
CA ALA A 15 8.90 6.98 26.57
C ALA A 15 9.72 6.59 25.32
N ASP A 16 9.51 5.37 24.82
CA ASP A 16 10.17 4.86 23.63
C ASP A 16 9.89 5.82 22.48
N ARG A 17 10.79 6.78 22.30
CA ARG A 17 10.74 7.67 21.14
C ARG A 17 11.24 6.87 19.95
N PRO A 18 10.59 6.99 18.78
CA PRO A 18 11.12 6.40 17.56
C PRO A 18 12.58 6.79 17.37
N LEU A 19 13.40 5.84 16.97
CA LEU A 19 14.80 6.13 16.65
C LEU A 19 14.87 7.12 15.48
N PRO A 20 15.84 8.02 15.47
CA PRO A 20 16.16 8.79 14.26
C PRO A 20 16.39 7.84 13.08
N ALA A 21 15.92 8.21 11.89
CA ALA A 21 15.88 7.32 10.72
C ALA A 21 17.27 6.71 10.40
N GLU A 22 18.33 7.49 10.46
CA GLU A 22 19.71 7.00 10.25
C GLU A 22 20.14 5.99 11.32
N ALA A 23 19.73 6.18 12.56
CA ALA A 23 20.01 5.23 13.64
C ALA A 23 19.21 3.94 13.47
N ALA A 24 17.95 4.04 13.04
CA ALA A 24 17.12 2.89 12.74
C ALA A 24 17.73 2.04 11.62
N ALA A 25 18.18 2.67 10.53
CA ALA A 25 18.82 1.96 9.42
C ALA A 25 20.12 1.24 9.84
N LYS A 26 20.93 1.87 10.70
CA LYS A 26 22.18 1.26 11.22
C LYS A 26 21.93 0.08 12.16
N ASN A 27 20.78 0.03 12.82
CA ASN A 27 20.41 -1.04 13.74
C ASN A 27 19.81 -2.26 13.03
N LEU A 28 19.58 -2.20 11.72
CA LEU A 28 19.08 -3.35 10.97
C LEU A 28 20.14 -4.45 10.91
N VAL A 29 19.74 -5.66 11.31
CA VAL A 29 20.56 -6.86 11.16
C VAL A 29 20.28 -7.46 9.78
N VAL A 30 21.31 -7.47 8.94
CA VAL A 30 21.22 -8.00 7.58
C VAL A 30 22.20 -9.17 7.39
N PRO A 31 21.95 -10.09 6.45
CA PRO A 31 22.86 -11.19 6.13
C PRO A 31 24.27 -10.69 5.74
N LYS A 32 25.26 -11.58 5.93
CA LYS A 32 26.66 -11.29 5.53
C LYS A 32 26.74 -10.93 4.03
N GLY A 33 27.38 -9.82 3.74
CA GLY A 33 27.55 -9.29 2.38
C GLY A 33 26.43 -8.34 1.93
N MET A 34 25.41 -8.12 2.77
CA MET A 34 24.38 -7.11 2.54
C MET A 34 24.60 -5.88 3.38
N LYS A 35 24.07 -4.75 2.94
CA LYS A 35 24.07 -3.48 3.64
C LYS A 35 22.67 -2.86 3.58
N ALA A 36 22.17 -2.38 4.71
CA ALA A 36 20.97 -1.55 4.74
C ALA A 36 21.36 -0.08 4.62
N THR A 37 20.68 0.66 3.77
CA THR A 37 20.82 2.12 3.61
C THR A 37 19.47 2.79 3.80
N LEU A 38 19.45 3.97 4.39
CA LEU A 38 18.26 4.79 4.47
C LEU A 38 18.00 5.41 3.11
N PHE A 39 16.92 5.00 2.45
CA PHE A 39 16.51 5.57 1.16
C PHE A 39 15.64 6.82 1.36
N ALA A 40 14.62 6.73 2.22
CA ALA A 40 13.73 7.85 2.53
C ALA A 40 13.15 7.70 3.94
N SER A 41 12.79 8.82 4.56
CA SER A 41 12.11 8.90 5.84
C SER A 41 11.19 10.11 5.87
N GLU A 42 10.45 10.29 6.94
CA GLU A 42 9.71 11.53 7.16
C GLU A 42 10.65 12.75 7.16
N PRO A 43 10.25 13.86 6.55
CA PRO A 43 8.94 14.15 5.98
C PRO A 43 8.77 13.78 4.50
N MET A 44 9.77 13.16 3.86
CA MET A 44 9.73 12.82 2.44
C MET A 44 8.69 11.74 2.14
N VAL A 45 8.46 10.81 3.06
CA VAL A 45 7.43 9.78 3.01
C VAL A 45 6.67 9.74 4.32
N SER A 46 5.35 9.56 4.29
CA SER A 46 4.50 9.49 5.47
C SER A 46 3.54 8.30 5.38
N GLN A 47 3.40 7.53 6.44
CA GLN A 47 2.48 6.38 6.54
C GLN A 47 2.52 5.46 5.31
N PRO A 48 3.70 4.95 4.88
CA PRO A 48 3.80 4.09 3.73
C PRO A 48 3.07 2.76 3.98
N MET A 49 2.12 2.43 3.10
CA MET A 49 1.32 1.20 3.18
C MET A 49 1.80 0.14 2.19
N ALA A 50 2.12 0.55 0.98
CA ALA A 50 2.58 -0.33 -0.08
C ALA A 50 3.59 0.42 -0.96
N LEU A 51 4.49 -0.34 -1.58
CA LEU A 51 5.46 0.21 -2.51
C LEU A 51 5.73 -0.74 -3.68
N THR A 52 6.20 -0.18 -4.76
CA THR A 52 6.73 -0.90 -5.92
C THR A 52 7.85 -0.07 -6.56
N THR A 53 8.62 -0.68 -7.44
CA THR A 53 9.66 0.02 -8.21
C THR A 53 9.34 0.00 -9.69
N ASP A 54 9.74 1.05 -10.40
CA ASP A 54 9.65 1.11 -11.85
C ASP A 54 10.97 0.68 -12.55
N ALA A 55 10.96 0.65 -13.87
CA ALA A 55 12.13 0.29 -14.66
C ALA A 55 13.28 1.31 -14.59
N ARG A 56 13.01 2.51 -14.08
CA ARG A 56 14.01 3.56 -13.81
C ARG A 56 14.64 3.45 -12.43
N GLY A 57 14.19 2.46 -11.61
CA GLY A 57 14.68 2.25 -10.24
C GLY A 57 14.04 3.20 -9.20
N ARG A 58 13.02 3.98 -9.58
CA ARG A 58 12.32 4.86 -8.66
C ARG A 58 11.34 4.07 -7.81
N VAL A 59 11.07 4.55 -6.61
CA VAL A 59 10.16 3.91 -5.66
C VAL A 59 8.81 4.62 -5.66
N TRP A 60 7.78 3.90 -6.05
CA TRP A 60 6.39 4.35 -6.00
C TRP A 60 5.77 3.90 -4.68
N VAL A 61 5.22 4.83 -3.92
CA VAL A 61 4.71 4.58 -2.56
C VAL A 61 3.26 5.02 -2.43
N VAL A 62 2.46 4.17 -1.84
CA VAL A 62 1.14 4.54 -1.31
C VAL A 62 1.33 5.10 0.09
N GLU A 63 1.02 6.37 0.28
CA GLU A 63 0.84 6.98 1.58
C GLU A 63 -0.64 6.86 1.98
N ASN A 64 -0.93 6.08 3.02
CA ASN A 64 -2.29 5.78 3.43
C ASN A 64 -2.64 6.49 4.74
N PHE A 65 -3.48 7.49 4.66
CA PHE A 65 -4.01 8.24 5.80
C PHE A 65 -5.40 7.77 6.25
N SER A 66 -6.00 6.81 5.50
CA SER A 66 -7.29 6.21 5.82
C SER A 66 -7.17 5.10 6.88
N TYR A 67 -5.99 4.45 6.99
CA TYR A 67 -5.76 3.40 7.98
C TYR A 67 -5.39 3.99 9.36
N PRO A 68 -5.85 3.42 10.48
CA PRO A 68 -6.67 2.18 10.62
C PRO A 68 -8.18 2.42 10.62
N LYS A 69 -8.62 3.63 10.38
CA LYS A 69 -10.04 4.02 10.37
C LYS A 69 -10.51 4.20 8.94
N TRP A 70 -10.70 3.06 8.25
CA TRP A 70 -11.17 3.07 6.87
C TRP A 70 -12.39 3.98 6.67
N ILE A 71 -12.40 4.70 5.57
CA ILE A 71 -13.51 5.56 5.17
C ILE A 71 -14.60 4.67 4.56
N THR A 72 -15.79 4.71 5.16
CA THR A 72 -16.94 3.87 4.78
C THR A 72 -18.20 4.65 4.46
N ASP A 73 -18.16 5.96 4.63
CA ASP A 73 -19.28 6.90 4.44
C ASP A 73 -19.32 7.54 3.04
N GLY A 74 -18.40 7.13 2.16
CA GLY A 74 -18.27 7.69 0.82
C GLY A 74 -17.53 9.02 0.76
N SER A 75 -17.02 9.53 1.86
CA SER A 75 -16.21 10.74 1.87
C SER A 75 -14.87 10.53 1.15
N LYS A 76 -14.30 11.63 0.65
CA LYS A 76 -13.01 11.61 -0.02
C LYS A 76 -11.88 11.45 1.00
N GLY A 77 -10.96 10.54 0.74
CA GLY A 77 -9.75 10.32 1.56
C GLY A 77 -8.64 11.35 1.29
N LYS A 78 -7.52 11.11 1.95
CA LYS A 78 -6.28 11.87 1.80
C LYS A 78 -5.11 10.99 1.37
N ASP A 79 -5.39 9.73 1.02
CA ASP A 79 -4.37 8.83 0.54
C ASP A 79 -3.80 9.33 -0.78
N ARG A 80 -2.55 9.01 -1.04
CA ARG A 80 -1.88 9.44 -2.26
C ARG A 80 -0.84 8.44 -2.74
N VAL A 81 -0.50 8.55 -4.00
CA VAL A 81 0.63 7.87 -4.61
C VAL A 81 1.72 8.89 -4.85
N ILE A 82 2.91 8.60 -4.35
CA ILE A 82 4.10 9.41 -4.55
C ILE A 82 5.19 8.62 -5.26
N ILE A 83 6.10 9.33 -5.92
CA ILE A 83 7.29 8.79 -6.56
C ILE A 83 8.50 9.38 -5.85
N LEU A 84 9.38 8.52 -5.38
CA LEU A 84 10.66 8.88 -4.77
C LEU A 84 11.79 8.50 -5.72
N GLU A 85 12.67 9.45 -5.97
CA GLU A 85 13.77 9.30 -6.91
C GLU A 85 15.09 9.73 -6.26
N ASP A 86 16.12 8.94 -6.49
CA ASP A 86 17.52 9.24 -6.20
C ASP A 86 18.12 9.77 -7.51
N THR A 87 18.30 11.08 -7.62
CA THR A 87 18.72 11.70 -8.88
C THR A 87 20.23 11.82 -9.02
N ASP A 88 20.98 11.70 -7.93
CA ASP A 88 22.45 11.82 -7.93
C ASP A 88 23.17 10.48 -7.69
N GLY A 89 22.43 9.40 -7.40
CA GLY A 89 22.96 8.03 -7.29
C GLY A 89 23.64 7.75 -5.95
N ASP A 90 23.33 8.50 -4.90
CA ASP A 90 23.93 8.29 -3.58
C ASP A 90 23.21 7.22 -2.73
N GLY A 91 22.10 6.70 -3.22
CA GLY A 91 21.27 5.69 -2.57
C GLY A 91 20.18 6.28 -1.67
N LYS A 92 19.93 7.58 -1.75
CA LYS A 92 18.88 8.28 -1.01
C LYS A 92 17.96 9.02 -1.98
N ALA A 93 16.69 9.05 -1.65
CA ALA A 93 15.75 9.85 -2.43
C ALA A 93 15.96 11.35 -2.15
N ASP A 94 16.15 12.12 -3.20
CA ASP A 94 16.29 13.58 -3.16
C ASP A 94 15.14 14.30 -3.88
N LYS A 95 14.36 13.57 -4.69
CA LYS A 95 13.18 14.10 -5.37
C LYS A 95 11.93 13.33 -5.02
N ARG A 96 10.86 14.09 -4.77
CA ARG A 96 9.53 13.58 -4.44
C ARG A 96 8.50 14.20 -5.38
N THR A 97 7.77 13.36 -6.10
CA THR A 97 6.66 13.76 -6.96
C THR A 97 5.35 13.18 -6.42
N VAL A 98 4.27 13.94 -6.39
CA VAL A 98 2.92 13.43 -6.12
C VAL A 98 2.30 13.06 -7.46
N PHE A 99 2.06 11.76 -7.68
CA PHE A 99 1.40 11.26 -8.87
C PHE A 99 -0.12 11.42 -8.78
N ALA A 100 -0.72 11.01 -7.67
CA ALA A 100 -2.16 11.13 -7.43
C ALA A 100 -2.44 11.43 -5.96
N ASP A 101 -3.45 12.26 -5.68
CA ASP A 101 -3.85 12.70 -4.34
C ASP A 101 -5.35 12.58 -4.14
N GLY A 102 -5.78 12.63 -2.87
CA GLY A 102 -7.18 12.55 -2.50
C GLY A 102 -7.80 11.19 -2.78
N LEU A 103 -6.99 10.15 -2.74
CA LEU A 103 -7.43 8.75 -2.84
C LEU A 103 -8.02 8.27 -1.52
N THR A 104 -8.66 7.11 -1.55
CA THR A 104 -9.39 6.58 -0.39
C THR A 104 -9.10 5.09 -0.22
N ASN A 105 -8.71 4.68 0.99
CA ASN A 105 -8.53 3.28 1.40
C ASN A 105 -7.53 2.49 0.53
N VAL A 106 -6.46 3.13 0.09
CA VAL A 106 -5.46 2.49 -0.78
C VAL A 106 -4.53 1.61 0.04
N SER A 107 -4.43 0.33 -0.31
CA SER A 107 -3.65 -0.69 0.41
C SER A 107 -2.68 -1.48 -0.47
N GLY A 108 -2.65 -1.22 -1.77
CA GLY A 108 -1.73 -1.89 -2.68
C GLY A 108 -1.52 -1.10 -3.97
N ILE A 109 -0.37 -1.32 -4.61
CA ILE A 109 0.02 -0.67 -5.86
C ILE A 109 0.77 -1.64 -6.77
N ALA A 110 0.51 -1.55 -8.06
CA ALA A 110 1.33 -2.16 -9.10
C ALA A 110 1.40 -1.25 -10.32
N LEU A 111 2.52 -1.27 -11.04
CA LEU A 111 2.72 -0.53 -12.28
C LEU A 111 2.67 -1.51 -13.45
N GLY A 112 1.94 -1.16 -14.49
CA GLY A 112 1.85 -1.98 -15.71
C GLY A 112 0.59 -1.72 -16.52
N ALA A 113 0.53 -2.32 -17.70
CA ALA A 113 -0.59 -2.20 -18.63
C ALA A 113 -1.02 -0.75 -18.89
N GLY A 114 -0.05 0.18 -18.98
CA GLY A 114 -0.27 1.58 -19.32
C GLY A 114 -0.71 2.47 -18.15
N GLY A 115 -0.37 2.13 -16.90
CA GLY A 115 -0.67 2.99 -15.78
C GLY A 115 -0.47 2.34 -14.41
N VAL A 116 -1.16 2.89 -13.43
CA VAL A 116 -1.05 2.57 -12.01
C VAL A 116 -2.31 1.84 -11.53
N TRP A 117 -2.12 0.63 -11.03
CA TRP A 117 -3.17 -0.20 -10.43
C TRP A 117 -3.16 -0.06 -8.92
N LEU A 118 -4.32 0.15 -8.34
CA LEU A 118 -4.49 0.38 -6.91
C LEU A 118 -5.51 -0.59 -6.31
N ALA A 119 -5.11 -1.32 -5.27
CA ALA A 119 -6.06 -1.92 -4.35
C ALA A 119 -6.57 -0.80 -3.43
N ALA A 120 -7.79 -0.37 -3.62
CA ALA A 120 -8.43 0.74 -2.94
C ALA A 120 -9.80 0.30 -2.42
N THR A 121 -9.79 -0.53 -1.36
CA THR A 121 -11.00 -1.22 -0.88
C THR A 121 -12.19 -0.27 -0.73
N PRO A 122 -13.38 -0.61 -1.30
CA PRO A 122 -13.80 -1.92 -1.81
C PRO A 122 -13.41 -2.22 -3.26
N ASN A 123 -12.49 -1.49 -3.88
CA ASN A 123 -12.26 -1.48 -5.32
C ASN A 123 -10.86 -1.95 -5.70
N LEU A 124 -10.74 -2.52 -6.89
CA LEU A 124 -9.54 -2.50 -7.72
C LEU A 124 -9.69 -1.35 -8.72
N SER A 125 -8.75 -0.42 -8.68
CA SER A 125 -8.82 0.81 -9.48
C SER A 125 -7.59 0.95 -10.37
N PHE A 126 -7.75 1.72 -11.45
CA PHE A 126 -6.71 2.00 -12.42
C PHE A 126 -6.63 3.50 -12.71
N ILE A 127 -5.42 4.04 -12.74
CA ILE A 127 -5.13 5.41 -13.17
C ILE A 127 -4.23 5.30 -14.41
N PRO A 128 -4.67 5.80 -15.59
CA PRO A 128 -3.84 5.74 -16.80
C PRO A 128 -2.64 6.69 -16.72
N ASP A 129 -1.50 6.22 -17.21
CA ASP A 129 -0.26 6.96 -17.42
C ASP A 129 0.49 6.22 -18.55
N ALA A 130 0.02 6.41 -19.78
CA ALA A 130 0.45 5.61 -20.92
C ALA A 130 1.79 6.11 -21.51
N ASP A 131 2.07 7.39 -21.38
CA ASP A 131 3.34 8.00 -21.86
C ASP A 131 4.44 8.00 -20.77
N GLY A 132 4.09 7.70 -19.52
CA GLY A 132 5.04 7.56 -18.40
C GLY A 132 5.66 8.90 -17.98
N ASP A 133 4.90 9.99 -18.10
CA ASP A 133 5.34 11.35 -17.75
C ASP A 133 5.14 11.68 -16.26
N ASP A 134 4.70 10.69 -15.47
CA ASP A 134 4.43 10.77 -14.04
C ASP A 134 3.19 11.62 -13.69
N LYS A 135 2.26 11.77 -14.65
CA LYS A 135 0.98 12.41 -14.46
C LYS A 135 -0.16 11.53 -14.97
N PRO A 136 -1.29 11.53 -14.28
CA PRO A 136 -2.47 10.81 -14.77
C PRO A 136 -2.95 11.33 -16.12
N ASP A 137 -3.09 10.46 -17.12
CA ASP A 137 -3.71 10.76 -18.43
C ASP A 137 -5.24 10.86 -18.36
N GLY A 138 -5.80 10.60 -17.18
CA GLY A 138 -7.25 10.64 -16.99
C GLY A 138 -7.65 10.30 -15.55
N PRO A 139 -8.95 10.31 -15.27
CA PRO A 139 -9.45 10.04 -13.93
C PRO A 139 -9.23 8.58 -13.50
N LEU A 140 -9.16 8.36 -12.19
CA LEU A 140 -9.23 7.02 -11.62
C LEU A 140 -10.47 6.29 -12.08
N LYS A 141 -10.30 5.06 -12.54
CA LYS A 141 -11.37 4.16 -13.00
C LYS A 141 -11.48 2.98 -12.03
N VAL A 142 -12.67 2.72 -11.51
CA VAL A 142 -12.95 1.46 -10.80
C VAL A 142 -13.11 0.35 -11.85
N VAL A 143 -12.27 -0.67 -11.75
CA VAL A 143 -12.22 -1.81 -12.68
C VAL A 143 -13.02 -2.99 -12.13
N LEU A 144 -12.81 -3.30 -10.85
CA LEU A 144 -13.58 -4.29 -10.10
C LEU A 144 -13.97 -3.68 -8.75
N ASP A 145 -15.08 -4.16 -8.21
CA ASP A 145 -15.53 -3.83 -6.86
C ASP A 145 -15.96 -5.08 -6.08
N GLY A 146 -16.27 -4.90 -4.79
CA GLY A 146 -16.89 -5.94 -3.98
C GLY A 146 -16.00 -6.55 -2.89
N TRP A 147 -14.85 -5.97 -2.58
CA TRP A 147 -14.09 -6.32 -1.36
C TRP A 147 -14.69 -5.66 -0.11
N ASP A 148 -14.64 -6.35 1.03
CA ASP A 148 -15.23 -5.88 2.28
C ASP A 148 -14.19 -5.14 3.16
N LEU A 149 -14.53 -3.94 3.61
CA LEU A 149 -13.71 -3.17 4.58
C LEU A 149 -13.75 -3.72 6.01
N LYS A 150 -14.70 -4.60 6.34
CA LYS A 150 -14.79 -5.26 7.66
C LYS A 150 -13.57 -6.12 7.98
N ALA A 151 -12.82 -6.52 6.95
CA ALA A 151 -11.57 -7.27 7.09
C ALA A 151 -10.46 -6.51 7.87
N LYS A 152 -10.63 -5.22 8.16
CA LYS A 152 -9.65 -4.37 8.85
C LYS A 152 -8.26 -4.44 8.20
N HIS A 153 -7.34 -5.26 8.76
CA HIS A 153 -5.98 -5.42 8.26
C HIS A 153 -5.89 -6.40 7.07
N ASN A 154 -6.91 -7.22 6.86
CA ASN A 154 -6.92 -8.29 5.86
C ASN A 154 -7.60 -7.86 4.55
N VAL A 155 -7.61 -6.56 4.27
CA VAL A 155 -8.17 -6.01 3.02
C VAL A 155 -7.37 -6.46 1.79
N VAL A 156 -7.90 -6.21 0.61
CA VAL A 156 -7.20 -6.49 -0.65
C VAL A 156 -5.84 -5.76 -0.68
N SER A 157 -4.78 -6.48 -1.09
CA SER A 157 -3.40 -5.98 -1.05
C SER A 157 -2.48 -6.74 -2.00
N SER A 158 -1.17 -6.47 -1.91
CA SER A 158 -0.09 -7.23 -2.56
C SER A 158 -0.23 -7.33 -4.08
N LEU A 159 -0.58 -6.23 -4.72
CA LEU A 159 -0.69 -6.18 -6.18
C LEU A 159 0.66 -6.40 -6.85
N ARG A 160 0.71 -7.30 -7.84
CA ARG A 160 1.91 -7.58 -8.63
C ARG A 160 1.55 -8.16 -10.00
N PHE A 161 2.21 -7.70 -11.05
CA PHE A 161 2.12 -8.34 -12.34
C PHE A 161 2.95 -9.63 -12.36
N GLY A 162 2.34 -10.73 -12.81
CA GLY A 162 3.00 -11.99 -13.09
C GLY A 162 3.69 -11.97 -14.47
N PRO A 163 4.55 -12.97 -14.75
CA PRO A 163 5.22 -13.09 -16.05
C PRO A 163 4.26 -13.38 -17.21
N ASP A 164 3.04 -13.80 -16.89
CA ASP A 164 1.93 -14.04 -17.81
C ASP A 164 1.16 -12.74 -18.19
N GLY A 165 1.52 -11.61 -17.56
CA GLY A 165 0.87 -10.32 -17.75
C GLY A 165 -0.43 -10.14 -16.97
N TRP A 166 -0.79 -11.11 -16.12
CA TRP A 166 -1.92 -10.97 -15.20
C TRP A 166 -1.54 -10.16 -13.97
N LEU A 167 -2.45 -9.36 -13.48
CA LEU A 167 -2.33 -8.68 -12.20
C LEU A 167 -2.78 -9.63 -11.08
N TRP A 168 -1.88 -9.95 -10.19
CA TRP A 168 -2.13 -10.77 -9.00
C TRP A 168 -2.38 -9.90 -7.78
N GLY A 169 -3.18 -10.42 -6.85
CA GLY A 169 -3.43 -9.82 -5.57
C GLY A 169 -3.94 -10.85 -4.58
N CYS A 170 -4.11 -10.42 -3.34
CA CYS A 170 -4.66 -11.26 -2.29
C CYS A 170 -5.55 -10.47 -1.33
N ASN A 171 -6.33 -11.17 -0.53
CA ASN A 171 -6.98 -10.65 0.67
C ASN A 171 -7.05 -11.75 1.73
N GLY A 172 -7.04 -11.36 2.99
CA GLY A 172 -7.08 -12.28 4.11
C GLY A 172 -8.49 -12.59 4.59
N ILE A 173 -8.57 -13.27 5.72
CA ILE A 173 -9.82 -13.67 6.37
C ILE A 173 -10.67 -12.47 6.81
N LEU A 174 -11.95 -12.71 7.07
CA LEU A 174 -12.97 -11.72 7.48
C LEU A 174 -13.36 -10.72 6.38
N GLY A 175 -12.69 -10.78 5.22
CA GLY A 175 -13.02 -10.00 4.04
C GLY A 175 -13.87 -10.82 3.07
N ASN A 176 -15.18 -10.92 3.33
CA ASN A 176 -16.06 -11.54 2.35
C ASN A 176 -16.09 -10.70 1.08
N ALA A 177 -15.60 -11.28 0.00
CA ALA A 177 -15.54 -10.62 -1.29
C ALA A 177 -16.62 -11.17 -2.23
N SER A 178 -17.24 -10.27 -3.00
CA SER A 178 -18.17 -10.58 -4.09
C SER A 178 -17.78 -9.76 -5.31
N ILE A 179 -16.76 -10.25 -6.02
CA ILE A 179 -16.00 -9.48 -7.00
C ILE A 179 -16.65 -9.48 -8.37
N GLY A 180 -16.77 -8.31 -8.96
CA GLY A 180 -17.27 -8.13 -10.31
C GLY A 180 -16.99 -6.75 -10.86
N ALA A 181 -17.30 -6.51 -12.12
CA ALA A 181 -17.31 -5.18 -12.68
C ALA A 181 -18.34 -4.30 -11.94
N PRO A 182 -18.13 -2.98 -11.84
CA PRO A 182 -19.11 -2.08 -11.26
C PRO A 182 -20.49 -2.25 -11.89
N GLY A 183 -21.52 -2.40 -11.02
CA GLY A 183 -22.90 -2.64 -11.48
C GLY A 183 -23.20 -4.07 -11.93
N ALA A 184 -22.25 -4.99 -11.90
CA ALA A 184 -22.53 -6.40 -12.22
C ALA A 184 -23.51 -7.01 -11.22
N PRO A 185 -24.51 -7.79 -11.68
CA PRO A 185 -25.47 -8.43 -10.81
C PRO A 185 -24.80 -9.53 -9.96
N LEU A 186 -25.38 -9.83 -8.79
CA LEU A 186 -24.79 -10.71 -7.78
C LEU A 186 -24.49 -12.12 -8.27
N GLU A 187 -25.30 -12.65 -9.17
CA GLU A 187 -25.12 -13.98 -9.77
C GLU A 187 -23.92 -14.08 -10.71
N LYS A 188 -23.42 -12.95 -11.19
CA LYS A 188 -22.23 -12.87 -12.06
C LYS A 188 -20.94 -12.55 -11.30
N ARG A 189 -21.05 -12.37 -9.98
CA ARG A 189 -19.89 -12.04 -9.14
C ARG A 189 -19.23 -13.28 -8.56
N VAL A 190 -17.90 -13.26 -8.50
CA VAL A 190 -17.10 -14.32 -7.86
C VAL A 190 -17.05 -14.10 -6.37
N LYS A 191 -17.56 -15.06 -5.60
CA LYS A 191 -17.58 -14.99 -4.14
C LYS A 191 -16.45 -15.81 -3.54
N PHE A 192 -15.68 -15.19 -2.64
CA PHE A 192 -14.66 -15.88 -1.84
C PHE A 192 -14.39 -15.09 -0.55
N ASN A 193 -13.72 -15.71 0.43
CA ASN A 193 -13.37 -15.06 1.70
C ASN A 193 -11.91 -14.61 1.70
N CYS A 194 -10.99 -15.56 1.61
CA CYS A 194 -9.55 -15.28 1.64
C CYS A 194 -8.83 -16.10 0.59
N GLY A 195 -7.73 -15.57 0.08
CA GLY A 195 -6.93 -16.25 -0.93
C GLY A 195 -6.16 -15.33 -1.85
N ALA A 196 -5.51 -15.94 -2.81
CA ALA A 196 -4.87 -15.26 -3.93
C ALA A 196 -5.75 -15.32 -5.17
N TRP A 197 -5.77 -14.23 -5.88
CA TRP A 197 -6.55 -14.05 -7.10
C TRP A 197 -5.70 -13.40 -8.19
N ARG A 198 -6.19 -13.46 -9.42
CA ARG A 198 -5.58 -12.74 -10.55
C ARG A 198 -6.64 -12.12 -11.45
N PHE A 199 -6.25 -11.06 -12.12
CA PHE A 199 -7.06 -10.31 -13.07
C PHE A 199 -6.28 -10.08 -14.36
N ASP A 200 -6.90 -10.33 -15.50
CA ASP A 200 -6.33 -10.03 -16.82
C ASP A 200 -6.81 -8.65 -17.30
N PRO A 201 -5.92 -7.64 -17.38
CA PRO A 201 -6.30 -6.31 -17.85
C PRO A 201 -6.76 -6.26 -19.31
N LYS A 202 -6.42 -7.26 -20.12
CA LYS A 202 -6.78 -7.31 -21.55
C LYS A 202 -8.19 -7.85 -21.78
N THR A 203 -8.54 -8.90 -21.06
CA THR A 203 -9.83 -9.60 -21.22
C THR A 203 -10.84 -9.29 -20.13
N SER A 204 -10.40 -8.61 -19.05
CA SER A 204 -11.18 -8.37 -17.83
C SER A 204 -11.58 -9.66 -17.10
N ALA A 205 -10.90 -10.77 -17.34
CA ALA A 205 -11.12 -12.02 -16.63
C ALA A 205 -10.61 -11.93 -15.20
N PHE A 206 -11.38 -12.43 -14.23
CA PHE A 206 -11.02 -12.51 -12.82
C PHE A 206 -11.11 -13.96 -12.34
N GLU A 207 -10.06 -14.43 -11.66
CA GLU A 207 -9.98 -15.81 -11.18
C GLU A 207 -9.47 -15.85 -9.74
N VAL A 208 -10.06 -16.68 -8.90
CA VAL A 208 -9.49 -17.06 -7.59
C VAL A 208 -8.60 -18.27 -7.80
N VAL A 209 -7.31 -18.13 -7.52
CA VAL A 209 -6.30 -19.17 -7.79
C VAL A 209 -6.07 -20.06 -6.58
N ALA A 210 -6.13 -19.50 -5.39
CA ALA A 210 -5.94 -20.25 -4.14
C ALA A 210 -6.86 -19.71 -3.05
N HIS A 211 -7.34 -20.62 -2.24
CA HIS A 211 -8.16 -20.32 -1.07
C HIS A 211 -7.39 -20.65 0.21
N GLY A 212 -7.74 -19.99 1.30
CA GLY A 212 -7.13 -20.18 2.60
C GLY A 212 -6.10 -19.10 2.92
N THR A 213 -5.39 -19.28 4.01
CA THR A 213 -4.49 -18.32 4.65
C THR A 213 -5.21 -17.25 5.49
N THR A 214 -4.50 -16.70 6.45
CA THR A 214 -5.09 -15.71 7.37
C THR A 214 -4.90 -14.30 6.85
N ASN A 215 -3.68 -13.95 6.48
CA ASN A 215 -3.29 -12.61 6.05
C ASN A 215 -2.13 -12.74 5.05
N PRO A 216 -2.39 -13.07 3.79
CA PRO A 216 -1.36 -13.18 2.76
C PRO A 216 -0.81 -11.80 2.39
N TRP A 217 0.49 -11.76 2.13
CA TRP A 217 1.24 -10.59 1.65
C TRP A 217 2.17 -10.96 0.52
#